data_0ea36491a13fc0e720f4e3b79af86193
#
_entry.id   0ea36491a13fc0e720f4e3b79af86193
#
_cell.length_a   1.000
_cell.length_b   1.000
_cell.length_c   1.000
_cell.angle_alpha   90.00
_cell.angle_beta   90.00
_cell.angle_gamma   90.00
#
_symmetry.space_group_name_H-M   'P 1'
#
loop_
_entity.id
_entity.type
_entity.pdbx_description
1 polymer ?
#
loop_
_entity_poly.entity_id
_entity_poly.type
_entity_poly.pdbx_seq_one_letter_code
_entity_poly.pdbx_strand_id
1 'polypeptide(L)'
;YSGADITNIVTGSYKFIQDVNLNPMLHARPVRPPNVNSKLCQIDVEVEKHLKKNGITVIRNGSFLAVAGTDEYEVIKAADTIKKSAVWTQLRRFDSSSIFEQLKNNKRISLKVVDGMPTGAPPAADTKINPNIKSTYSRPYVMHASIAPSAAVAKFEENELEIWTHSQGIYLLRASLAELFHMPDDKTKIYHKSQIEHNKSSCVSDNTMRTS
;
A
#
# COMPACT_ATOMS: atom_id res chain seq x y z
N TYR A 1 -0.12 -19.89 23.71
CA TYR A 1 0.05 -20.02 22.25
C TYR A 1 1.41 -19.46 21.87
N SER A 2 2.39 -20.31 21.57
CA SER A 2 3.62 -19.89 20.89
C SER A 2 3.28 -19.73 19.41
N GLY A 3 3.50 -18.55 18.83
CA GLY A 3 3.38 -18.38 17.39
C GLY A 3 4.37 -19.32 16.68
N ALA A 4 3.93 -20.01 15.64
CA ALA A 4 4.70 -21.05 14.95
C ALA A 4 6.11 -20.61 14.49
N ASP A 5 6.31 -19.30 14.31
CA ASP A 5 7.55 -18.74 13.74
C ASP A 5 8.46 -18.02 14.75
N ILE A 6 8.09 -17.96 16.05
CA ILE A 6 8.85 -17.18 17.05
C ILE A 6 10.31 -17.62 17.10
N THR A 7 10.56 -18.92 17.15
CA THR A 7 11.93 -19.44 17.19
C THR A 7 12.74 -19.01 15.97
N ASN A 8 12.17 -19.14 14.78
CA ASN A 8 12.83 -18.76 13.54
C ASN A 8 13.11 -17.24 13.47
N ILE A 9 12.19 -16.42 14.00
CA ILE A 9 12.35 -14.97 14.06
C ILE A 9 13.48 -14.59 15.01
N VAL A 10 13.49 -15.16 16.22
CA VAL A 10 14.49 -14.85 17.26
C VAL A 10 15.90 -15.32 16.86
N THR A 11 15.99 -16.45 16.16
CA THR A 11 17.27 -17.01 15.67
C THR A 11 17.73 -16.39 14.34
N GLY A 12 16.92 -15.52 13.71
CA GLY A 12 17.25 -14.89 12.41
C GLY A 12 17.10 -15.83 11.21
N SER A 13 16.52 -17.01 11.38
CA SER A 13 16.31 -17.98 10.29
C SER A 13 15.01 -17.73 9.50
N TYR A 14 14.12 -16.90 10.02
CA TYR A 14 12.88 -16.55 9.34
C TYR A 14 13.14 -15.64 8.13
N LYS A 15 12.52 -15.97 7.00
CA LYS A 15 12.62 -15.19 5.76
C LYS A 15 11.41 -14.27 5.62
N PHE A 16 11.65 -12.97 5.80
CA PHE A 16 10.66 -11.93 5.52
C PHE A 16 10.55 -11.64 4.02
N ILE A 17 9.58 -10.82 3.63
CA ILE A 17 9.41 -10.43 2.23
C ILE A 17 10.66 -9.72 1.67
N GLN A 18 11.36 -8.95 2.50
CA GLN A 18 12.60 -8.25 2.12
C GLN A 18 13.77 -9.22 1.84
N ASP A 19 13.69 -10.45 2.34
CA ASP A 19 14.73 -11.49 2.16
C ASP A 19 14.45 -12.40 0.96
N VAL A 20 13.32 -12.20 0.28
CA VAL A 20 12.99 -12.97 -0.93
C VAL A 20 13.86 -12.48 -2.08
N ASN A 21 14.68 -13.37 -2.60
CA ASN A 21 15.57 -13.10 -3.73
C ASN A 21 15.33 -14.14 -4.83
N LEU A 22 15.06 -13.67 -6.03
CA LEU A 22 14.92 -14.47 -7.25
C LEU A 22 16.08 -14.05 -8.17
N ASN A 23 16.95 -14.97 -8.53
CA ASN A 23 18.09 -14.67 -9.40
C ASN A 23 17.86 -15.23 -10.81
N PRO A 24 17.89 -14.39 -11.89
CA PRO A 24 18.11 -12.93 -11.86
C PRO A 24 16.89 -12.13 -11.41
N MET A 25 17.12 -10.96 -10.79
CA MET A 25 16.07 -10.07 -10.30
C MET A 25 16.36 -8.61 -10.65
N LEU A 26 15.32 -7.84 -10.92
CA LEU A 26 15.38 -6.38 -10.99
C LEU A 26 14.95 -5.78 -9.64
N HIS A 27 15.66 -4.77 -9.20
CA HIS A 27 15.24 -3.91 -8.09
C HIS A 27 14.39 -2.78 -8.64
N ALA A 28 13.31 -2.42 -7.94
CA ALA A 28 12.44 -1.34 -8.34
C ALA A 28 12.08 -0.45 -7.15
N ARG A 29 11.94 0.85 -7.39
CA ARG A 29 11.51 1.84 -6.39
C ARG A 29 10.43 2.73 -6.98
N PRO A 30 9.22 2.75 -6.36
CA PRO A 30 8.19 3.70 -6.75
C PRO A 30 8.55 5.11 -6.26
N VAL A 31 8.31 6.09 -7.09
CA VAL A 31 8.46 7.52 -6.77
C VAL A 31 7.09 8.10 -6.48
N ARG A 32 6.84 8.38 -5.21
CA ARG A 32 5.52 8.85 -4.75
C ARG A 32 5.39 10.36 -4.84
N PRO A 33 4.18 10.86 -5.13
CA PRO A 33 3.89 12.28 -5.10
C PRO A 33 4.04 12.86 -3.67
N PRO A 34 4.31 14.16 -3.53
CA PRO A 34 4.43 14.83 -2.24
C PRO A 34 3.11 14.89 -1.46
N ASN A 35 1.97 14.83 -2.15
CA ASN A 35 0.64 14.85 -1.55
C ASN A 35 -0.26 13.79 -2.18
N VAL A 36 -1.21 13.29 -1.42
CA VAL A 36 -2.26 12.39 -1.90
C VAL A 36 -3.04 13.09 -3.02
N ASN A 37 -3.40 12.35 -4.07
CA ASN A 37 -4.12 12.83 -5.25
C ASN A 37 -3.36 13.81 -6.17
N SER A 38 -2.08 14.11 -5.92
CA SER A 38 -1.27 14.86 -6.88
C SER A 38 -1.07 14.04 -8.16
N LYS A 39 -1.18 14.71 -9.30
CA LYS A 39 -0.96 14.11 -10.61
C LYS A 39 0.43 14.46 -11.13
N LEU A 40 1.09 13.48 -11.75
CA LEU A 40 2.38 13.70 -12.39
C LEU A 40 2.18 14.55 -13.65
N CYS A 41 2.80 15.72 -13.68
CA CYS A 41 2.76 16.61 -14.82
C CYS A 41 3.91 16.31 -15.79
N GLN A 42 5.14 16.31 -15.27
CA GLN A 42 6.34 16.28 -16.08
C GLN A 42 7.49 15.60 -15.33
N ILE A 43 8.39 15.01 -16.08
CA ILE A 43 9.72 14.55 -15.64
C ILE A 43 10.74 15.26 -16.54
N ASP A 44 11.90 15.60 -15.99
CA ASP A 44 12.99 16.15 -16.78
C ASP A 44 13.52 15.10 -17.76
N VAL A 45 13.44 15.42 -19.06
CA VAL A 45 13.81 14.52 -20.15
C VAL A 45 15.31 14.19 -20.13
N GLU A 46 16.16 15.14 -19.75
CA GLU A 46 17.62 14.89 -19.68
C GLU A 46 17.96 13.96 -18.50
N VAL A 47 17.27 14.11 -17.39
CA VAL A 47 17.40 13.17 -16.25
C VAL A 47 16.99 11.76 -16.67
N GLU A 48 15.85 11.63 -17.35
CA GLU A 48 15.38 10.32 -17.83
C GLU A 48 16.39 9.68 -18.81
N LYS A 49 16.90 10.44 -19.78
CA LYS A 49 17.93 9.98 -20.72
C LYS A 49 19.21 9.55 -20.01
N HIS A 50 19.66 10.33 -19.04
CA HIS A 50 20.85 10.02 -18.25
C HIS A 50 20.69 8.70 -17.49
N LEU A 51 19.56 8.50 -16.81
CA LEU A 51 19.28 7.27 -16.09
C LEU A 51 19.22 6.05 -17.01
N LYS A 52 18.55 6.20 -18.15
CA LYS A 52 18.48 5.12 -19.16
C LYS A 52 19.86 4.73 -19.69
N LYS A 53 20.77 5.70 -19.93
CA LYS A 53 22.15 5.45 -20.34
C LYS A 53 22.92 4.63 -19.29
N ASN A 54 22.57 4.78 -18.01
CA ASN A 54 23.18 4.08 -16.89
C ASN A 54 22.43 2.76 -16.54
N GLY A 55 21.63 2.22 -17.43
CA GLY A 55 20.95 0.94 -17.23
C GLY A 55 19.72 0.99 -16.30
N ILE A 56 19.23 2.19 -15.99
CA ILE A 56 18.02 2.38 -15.20
C ILE A 56 16.82 2.60 -16.11
N THR A 57 15.79 1.81 -15.92
CA THR A 57 14.51 1.97 -16.62
C THR A 57 13.60 2.88 -15.80
N VAL A 58 13.08 3.95 -16.42
CA VAL A 58 12.04 4.80 -15.85
C VAL A 58 10.69 4.29 -16.33
N ILE A 59 9.80 3.97 -15.40
CA ILE A 59 8.47 3.42 -15.67
C ILE A 59 7.44 4.49 -15.33
N ARG A 60 6.64 4.89 -16.34
CA ARG A 60 5.55 5.84 -16.18
C ARG A 60 4.25 5.26 -16.73
N ASN A 61 3.19 5.29 -15.90
CA ASN A 61 1.84 4.95 -16.31
C ASN A 61 0.85 5.93 -15.65
N GLY A 62 0.36 6.89 -16.43
CA GLY A 62 -0.40 8.02 -15.88
C GLY A 62 0.41 8.80 -14.83
N SER A 63 -0.06 8.76 -13.58
CA SER A 63 0.65 9.35 -12.44
C SER A 63 1.52 8.36 -11.65
N PHE A 64 1.51 7.08 -12.02
CA PHE A 64 2.45 6.13 -11.47
C PHE A 64 3.83 6.37 -12.04
N LEU A 65 4.83 6.42 -11.17
CA LEU A 65 6.22 6.63 -11.51
C LEU A 65 7.09 5.68 -10.70
N ALA A 66 7.99 4.98 -11.36
CA ALA A 66 8.97 4.10 -10.72
C ALA A 66 10.27 4.07 -11.52
N VAL A 67 11.32 3.60 -10.89
CA VAL A 67 12.60 3.27 -11.52
C VAL A 67 12.96 1.83 -11.24
N ALA A 68 13.63 1.16 -12.19
CA ALA A 68 14.06 -0.22 -12.06
C ALA A 68 15.44 -0.43 -12.68
N GLY A 69 16.21 -1.35 -12.12
CA GLY A 69 17.55 -1.73 -12.59
C GLY A 69 18.07 -2.96 -11.88
N THR A 70 19.24 -3.43 -12.28
CA THR A 70 19.88 -4.64 -11.72
C THR A 70 20.63 -4.40 -10.42
N ASP A 71 21.13 -3.17 -10.19
CA ASP A 71 21.83 -2.78 -8.97
C ASP A 71 20.90 -2.01 -8.04
N GLU A 72 20.69 -2.51 -6.83
CA GLU A 72 19.75 -1.91 -5.87
C GLU A 72 20.16 -0.49 -5.46
N TYR A 73 21.46 -0.26 -5.24
CA TYR A 73 21.93 1.05 -4.79
C TYR A 73 21.79 2.11 -5.89
N GLU A 74 22.09 1.75 -7.13
CA GLU A 74 21.88 2.65 -8.27
C GLU A 74 20.40 2.98 -8.46
N VAL A 75 19.51 2.01 -8.25
CA VAL A 75 18.04 2.23 -8.29
C VAL A 75 17.59 3.19 -7.19
N ILE A 76 18.14 3.09 -5.96
CA ILE A 76 17.83 4.03 -4.87
C ILE A 76 18.24 5.46 -5.25
N LYS A 77 19.46 5.65 -5.76
CA LYS A 77 19.97 6.95 -6.21
C LYS A 77 19.12 7.52 -7.37
N ALA A 78 18.75 6.65 -8.30
CA ALA A 78 17.90 7.02 -9.43
C ALA A 78 16.51 7.46 -8.96
N ALA A 79 15.91 6.78 -7.99
CA ALA A 79 14.63 7.17 -7.41
C ALA A 79 14.69 8.56 -6.77
N ASP A 80 15.76 8.87 -6.04
CA ASP A 80 15.98 10.19 -5.44
C ASP A 80 16.19 11.28 -6.51
N THR A 81 16.89 10.96 -7.58
CA THR A 81 17.13 11.87 -8.70
C THR A 81 15.84 12.20 -9.43
N ILE A 82 15.06 11.18 -9.79
CA ILE A 82 13.73 11.36 -10.43
C ILE A 82 12.77 12.11 -9.52
N LYS A 83 12.77 11.80 -8.22
CA LYS A 83 11.92 12.50 -7.25
C LYS A 83 12.16 14.00 -7.21
N LYS A 84 13.41 14.45 -7.39
CA LYS A 84 13.78 15.86 -7.43
C LYS A 84 13.39 16.54 -8.74
N SER A 85 13.36 15.81 -9.86
CA SER A 85 13.05 16.31 -11.19
C SER A 85 11.58 16.20 -11.56
N ALA A 86 10.81 15.38 -10.88
CA ALA A 86 9.41 15.16 -11.16
C ALA A 86 8.55 16.35 -10.69
N VAL A 87 7.74 16.86 -11.60
CA VAL A 87 6.79 17.95 -11.34
C VAL A 87 5.40 17.35 -11.14
N TRP A 88 4.79 17.69 -10.02
CA TRP A 88 3.46 17.21 -9.63
C TRP A 88 2.49 18.38 -9.52
N THR A 89 1.20 18.12 -9.73
CA THR A 89 0.17 19.13 -9.43
C THR A 89 0.26 19.49 -7.95
N GLN A 90 0.25 20.81 -7.69
CA GLN A 90 0.19 21.29 -6.32
C GLN A 90 -1.25 21.24 -5.82
N LEU A 91 -1.50 20.44 -4.81
CA LEU A 91 -2.76 20.43 -4.11
C LEU A 91 -2.62 21.17 -2.79
N ARG A 92 -3.75 21.73 -2.32
CA ARG A 92 -3.79 22.38 -1.01
C ARG A 92 -3.26 21.40 0.03
N ARG A 93 -2.26 21.83 0.80
CA ARG A 93 -1.74 21.04 1.92
C ARG A 93 -2.85 20.77 2.92
N PHE A 94 -2.92 19.53 3.36
CA PHE A 94 -3.77 19.15 4.46
C PHE A 94 -3.24 19.80 5.75
N ASP A 95 -4.09 20.59 6.41
CA ASP A 95 -3.76 21.19 7.69
C ASP A 95 -4.16 20.26 8.83
N SER A 96 -3.17 19.58 9.41
CA SER A 96 -3.39 18.66 10.51
C SER A 96 -3.80 19.33 11.81
N SER A 97 -3.51 20.63 11.98
CA SER A 97 -3.86 21.37 13.21
C SER A 97 -5.36 21.62 13.36
N SER A 98 -6.05 21.74 12.21
CA SER A 98 -7.50 21.99 12.15
C SER A 98 -8.35 20.75 11.87
N ILE A 99 -7.76 19.54 11.91
CA ILE A 99 -8.41 18.31 11.44
C ILE A 99 -9.72 18.00 12.16
N PHE A 100 -9.79 18.19 13.48
CA PHE A 100 -11.02 17.90 14.24
C PHE A 100 -12.15 18.86 13.89
N GLU A 101 -11.82 20.12 13.64
CA GLU A 101 -12.80 21.12 13.19
C GLU A 101 -13.25 20.84 11.74
N GLN A 102 -12.33 20.48 10.86
CA GLN A 102 -12.67 20.07 9.51
C GLN A 102 -13.60 18.85 9.51
N LEU A 103 -13.32 17.83 10.32
CA LEU A 103 -14.18 16.64 10.44
C LEU A 103 -15.59 16.98 10.95
N LYS A 104 -15.74 17.94 11.86
CA LYS A 104 -17.05 18.40 12.34
C LYS A 104 -17.82 19.17 11.28
N ASN A 105 -17.12 20.00 10.50
CA ASN A 105 -17.72 20.92 9.53
C ASN A 105 -17.89 20.32 8.13
N ASN A 106 -17.28 19.17 7.85
CA ASN A 106 -17.43 18.50 6.55
C ASN A 106 -18.88 18.03 6.34
N LYS A 107 -19.34 18.14 5.10
CA LYS A 107 -20.64 17.60 4.67
C LYS A 107 -20.69 16.11 5.02
N ARG A 108 -21.75 15.70 5.70
CA ARG A 108 -21.98 14.32 6.11
C ARG A 108 -23.21 13.76 5.42
N ILE A 109 -23.13 12.47 5.12
CA ILE A 109 -24.28 11.67 4.72
C ILE A 109 -24.44 10.61 5.81
N SER A 110 -25.61 10.60 6.47
CA SER A 110 -25.96 9.57 7.44
C SER A 110 -26.86 8.56 6.77
N LEU A 111 -26.44 7.30 6.78
CA LEU A 111 -27.21 6.19 6.21
C LEU A 111 -27.47 5.16 7.30
N LYS A 112 -28.67 4.59 7.30
CA LYS A 112 -28.96 3.43 8.13
C LYS A 112 -28.22 2.23 7.55
N VAL A 113 -27.54 1.48 8.40
CA VAL A 113 -26.86 0.23 8.03
C VAL A 113 -27.66 -0.95 8.55
N VAL A 114 -28.02 -1.87 7.67
CA VAL A 114 -28.72 -3.11 8.01
C VAL A 114 -27.90 -4.26 7.43
N ASP A 115 -27.59 -5.25 8.25
CA ASP A 115 -26.78 -6.42 7.87
C ASP A 115 -25.44 -6.04 7.18
N GLY A 116 -24.78 -4.99 7.67
CA GLY A 116 -23.53 -4.50 7.13
C GLY A 116 -23.62 -3.67 5.85
N MET A 117 -24.82 -3.52 5.28
CA MET A 117 -25.04 -2.77 4.04
C MET A 117 -25.72 -1.44 4.29
N PRO A 118 -25.24 -0.32 3.69
CA PRO A 118 -25.91 0.95 3.78
C PRO A 118 -27.25 0.89 3.03
N THR A 119 -28.32 1.34 3.68
CA THR A 119 -29.62 1.50 3.05
C THR A 119 -29.81 2.95 2.60
N GLY A 120 -30.58 3.19 1.56
CA GLY A 120 -30.91 4.55 1.10
C GLY A 120 -31.80 5.36 2.07
N ALA A 121 -32.26 4.76 3.16
CA ALA A 121 -33.09 5.42 4.15
C ALA A 121 -32.24 6.24 5.14
N PRO A 122 -32.67 7.47 5.50
CA PRO A 122 -32.05 8.19 6.59
C PRO A 122 -32.20 7.41 7.91
N PRO A 123 -31.29 7.60 8.88
CA PRO A 123 -31.48 7.06 10.22
C PRO A 123 -32.79 7.60 10.81
N ALA A 124 -33.42 6.81 11.68
CA ALA A 124 -34.58 7.28 12.43
C ALA A 124 -34.24 8.62 13.13
N ALA A 125 -35.18 9.55 13.14
CA ALA A 125 -34.99 10.82 13.83
C ALA A 125 -34.57 10.54 15.28
N ASP A 126 -33.49 11.17 15.72
CA ASP A 126 -33.05 11.08 17.10
C ASP A 126 -34.22 11.47 18.03
N THR A 127 -34.66 10.54 18.83
CA THR A 127 -35.48 10.89 19.98
C THR A 127 -34.68 11.91 20.78
N LYS A 128 -35.25 13.09 21.01
CA LYS A 128 -34.60 14.15 21.79
C LYS A 128 -34.31 13.63 23.21
N ILE A 129 -33.18 12.99 23.33
CA ILE A 129 -32.65 12.58 24.62
C ILE A 129 -32.02 13.83 25.27
N ASN A 130 -32.49 14.19 26.43
CA ASN A 130 -31.90 15.28 27.21
C ASN A 130 -30.87 14.65 28.18
N PRO A 131 -29.58 14.54 27.83
CA PRO A 131 -28.62 13.82 28.63
C PRO A 131 -28.24 14.62 29.88
N ASN A 132 -28.21 13.98 31.04
CA ASN A 132 -27.72 14.57 32.29
C ASN A 132 -26.21 14.82 32.29
N ILE A 133 -25.47 14.01 31.50
CA ILE A 133 -24.03 14.12 31.34
C ILE A 133 -23.70 14.07 29.84
N LYS A 134 -22.86 15.00 29.37
CA LYS A 134 -22.38 15.07 28.00
C LYS A 134 -20.86 15.23 27.98
N SER A 135 -20.17 14.35 27.30
CA SER A 135 -18.71 14.42 27.12
C SER A 135 -18.34 14.25 25.67
N THR A 136 -17.26 14.89 25.25
CA THR A 136 -16.71 14.77 23.91
C THR A 136 -15.31 14.18 23.99
N TYR A 137 -15.05 13.15 23.23
CA TYR A 137 -13.75 12.51 23.15
C TYR A 137 -13.21 12.66 21.72
N SER A 138 -11.92 12.94 21.61
CA SER A 138 -11.21 12.98 20.33
C SER A 138 -10.05 12.00 20.34
N ARG A 139 -9.79 11.36 19.20
CA ARG A 139 -8.66 10.47 19.01
C ARG A 139 -7.90 10.90 17.75
N PRO A 140 -6.58 11.10 17.81
CA PRO A 140 -5.79 11.40 16.63
C PRO A 140 -5.75 10.20 15.67
N TYR A 141 -5.45 10.48 14.42
CA TYR A 141 -5.10 9.42 13.47
C TYR A 141 -3.85 8.70 13.92
N VAL A 142 -3.85 7.39 13.75
CA VAL A 142 -2.71 6.53 14.05
C VAL A 142 -2.33 5.76 12.80
N MET A 143 -1.04 5.43 12.67
CA MET A 143 -0.52 4.57 11.63
C MET A 143 -0.01 3.27 12.25
N HIS A 144 0.08 2.21 11.45
CA HIS A 144 0.63 0.92 11.91
C HIS A 144 2.12 0.99 12.25
N ALA A 145 2.84 2.01 11.73
CA ALA A 145 4.26 2.25 12.00
C ALA A 145 5.13 1.01 11.77
N SER A 146 4.94 0.35 10.63
CA SER A 146 5.79 -0.77 10.21
C SER A 146 7.26 -0.36 10.21
N ILE A 147 8.15 -1.19 10.78
CA ILE A 147 9.58 -0.90 10.88
C ILE A 147 10.23 -0.95 9.49
N ALA A 148 9.91 -1.98 8.71
CA ALA A 148 10.42 -2.11 7.35
C ALA A 148 9.50 -1.45 6.32
N PRO A 149 10.05 -0.94 5.20
CA PRO A 149 9.25 -0.44 4.11
C PRO A 149 8.42 -1.57 3.48
N SER A 150 7.26 -1.21 2.92
CA SER A 150 6.45 -2.16 2.15
C SER A 150 7.24 -2.71 0.98
N ALA A 151 7.18 -4.02 0.78
CA ALA A 151 7.90 -4.72 -0.27
C ALA A 151 7.01 -5.76 -0.95
N ALA A 152 7.32 -6.03 -2.21
CA ALA A 152 6.75 -7.14 -2.96
C ALA A 152 7.79 -7.64 -3.96
N VAL A 153 7.80 -8.94 -4.22
CA VAL A 153 8.58 -9.57 -5.26
C VAL A 153 7.60 -10.19 -6.26
N ALA A 154 7.82 -9.98 -7.54
CA ALA A 154 6.98 -10.52 -8.59
C ALA A 154 7.83 -11.32 -9.60
N LYS A 155 7.29 -12.44 -10.05
CA LYS A 155 7.82 -13.26 -11.13
C LYS A 155 6.75 -13.40 -12.19
N PHE A 156 7.10 -13.11 -13.42
CA PHE A 156 6.23 -13.33 -14.57
C PHE A 156 6.91 -14.27 -15.55
N GLU A 157 6.36 -15.44 -15.73
CA GLU A 157 6.92 -16.49 -16.58
C GLU A 157 5.77 -17.35 -17.16
N GLU A 158 5.88 -17.80 -18.38
CA GLU A 158 4.89 -18.66 -19.05
C GLU A 158 3.44 -18.16 -18.96
N ASN A 159 3.25 -16.85 -19.00
CA ASN A 159 1.95 -16.18 -18.85
C ASN A 159 1.29 -16.41 -17.47
N GLU A 160 2.08 -16.70 -16.44
CA GLU A 160 1.67 -16.76 -15.04
C GLU A 160 2.37 -15.67 -14.24
N LEU A 161 1.63 -15.04 -13.32
CA LEU A 161 2.12 -14.00 -12.43
C LEU A 161 2.15 -14.53 -11.00
N GLU A 162 3.34 -14.65 -10.42
CA GLU A 162 3.55 -15.02 -9.04
C GLU A 162 4.02 -13.81 -8.24
N ILE A 163 3.40 -13.53 -7.11
CA ILE A 163 3.74 -12.38 -6.26
C ILE A 163 3.88 -12.81 -4.81
N TRP A 164 4.99 -12.46 -4.21
CA TRP A 164 5.22 -12.52 -2.76
C TRP A 164 5.05 -11.13 -2.18
N THR A 165 4.21 -11.00 -1.17
CA THR A 165 3.89 -9.70 -0.55
C THR A 165 3.39 -9.87 0.88
N HIS A 166 3.49 -8.81 1.68
CA HIS A 166 2.93 -8.76 3.03
C HIS A 166 1.46 -8.28 3.07
N SER A 167 0.78 -8.18 1.93
CA SER A 167 -0.62 -7.75 1.88
C SER A 167 -1.54 -8.68 2.69
N GLN A 168 -2.39 -8.11 3.52
CA GLN A 168 -3.39 -8.86 4.30
C GLN A 168 -4.59 -9.28 3.44
N GLY A 169 -4.90 -8.54 2.38
CA GLY A 169 -6.02 -8.77 1.47
C GLY A 169 -5.61 -9.47 0.18
N ILE A 170 -5.01 -10.67 0.24
CA ILE A 170 -4.43 -11.36 -0.93
C ILE A 170 -5.44 -11.66 -2.02
N TYR A 171 -6.69 -11.99 -1.68
CA TYR A 171 -7.73 -12.29 -2.67
C TYR A 171 -8.17 -11.05 -3.45
N LEU A 172 -8.42 -9.94 -2.74
CA LEU A 172 -8.74 -8.66 -3.39
C LEU A 172 -7.58 -8.14 -4.23
N LEU A 173 -6.35 -8.31 -3.73
CA LEU A 173 -5.15 -7.94 -4.47
C LEU A 173 -5.01 -8.79 -5.74
N ARG A 174 -5.29 -10.10 -5.68
CA ARG A 174 -5.26 -10.99 -6.85
C ARG A 174 -6.24 -10.51 -7.93
N ALA A 175 -7.50 -10.28 -7.56
CA ALA A 175 -8.50 -9.80 -8.50
C ALA A 175 -8.09 -8.46 -9.14
N SER A 176 -7.59 -7.51 -8.33
CA SER A 176 -7.15 -6.21 -8.83
C SER A 176 -5.95 -6.30 -9.78
N LEU A 177 -5.02 -7.23 -9.53
CA LEU A 177 -3.86 -7.44 -10.39
C LEU A 177 -4.23 -8.20 -11.67
N ALA A 178 -5.11 -9.19 -11.59
CA ALA A 178 -5.65 -9.88 -12.74
C ALA A 178 -6.36 -8.90 -13.69
N GLU A 179 -7.18 -8.00 -13.14
CA GLU A 179 -7.82 -6.92 -13.91
C GLU A 179 -6.79 -5.95 -14.52
N LEU A 180 -5.81 -5.49 -13.73
CA LEU A 180 -4.79 -4.52 -14.15
C LEU A 180 -3.94 -5.06 -15.32
N PHE A 181 -3.59 -6.34 -15.27
CA PHE A 181 -2.76 -7.00 -16.29
C PHE A 181 -3.57 -7.72 -17.36
N HIS A 182 -4.90 -7.66 -17.31
CA HIS A 182 -5.82 -8.36 -18.23
C HIS A 182 -5.54 -9.87 -18.28
N MET A 183 -5.29 -10.45 -17.09
CA MET A 183 -4.98 -11.87 -16.93
C MET A 183 -6.13 -12.61 -16.25
N PRO A 184 -6.31 -13.91 -16.52
CA PRO A 184 -7.23 -14.75 -15.74
C PRO A 184 -6.79 -14.84 -14.27
N ASP A 185 -7.76 -14.93 -13.35
CA ASP A 185 -7.50 -15.04 -11.90
C ASP A 185 -6.66 -16.25 -11.52
N ASP A 186 -6.85 -17.37 -12.20
CA ASP A 186 -6.11 -18.63 -11.99
C ASP A 186 -4.64 -18.55 -12.42
N LYS A 187 -4.30 -17.58 -13.28
CA LYS A 187 -2.93 -17.28 -13.71
C LYS A 187 -2.21 -16.27 -12.81
N THR A 188 -2.90 -15.76 -11.78
CA THR A 188 -2.34 -14.80 -10.82
C THR A 188 -2.26 -15.46 -9.44
N LYS A 189 -1.05 -15.77 -8.97
CA LYS A 189 -0.79 -16.42 -7.69
C LYS A 189 -0.19 -15.41 -6.71
N ILE A 190 -0.76 -15.31 -5.51
CA ILE A 190 -0.24 -14.40 -4.47
C ILE A 190 0.10 -15.19 -3.22
N TYR A 191 1.34 -15.04 -2.78
CA TYR A 191 1.87 -15.68 -1.59
C TYR A 191 2.07 -14.63 -0.50
N HIS A 192 1.42 -14.82 0.65
CA HIS A 192 1.63 -13.97 1.80
C HIS A 192 3.01 -14.26 2.43
N LYS A 193 3.80 -13.23 2.60
CA LYS A 193 5.06 -13.24 3.37
C LYS A 193 5.01 -12.11 4.39
N SER A 194 5.30 -12.41 5.65
CA SER A 194 5.37 -11.37 6.67
C SER A 194 6.45 -10.35 6.34
N GLN A 195 6.20 -9.09 6.71
CA GLN A 195 7.26 -8.07 6.78
C GLN A 195 7.69 -7.89 8.23
N ILE A 196 8.78 -7.18 8.46
CA ILE A 196 9.22 -6.82 9.80
C ILE A 196 8.23 -5.81 10.39
N GLU A 197 7.31 -6.27 11.23
CA GLU A 197 6.30 -5.46 11.89
C GLU A 197 6.46 -5.51 13.41
N HIS A 198 6.19 -4.39 14.05
CA HIS A 198 6.25 -4.28 15.50
C HIS A 198 5.03 -4.90 16.20
N ASN A 199 3.96 -5.22 15.49
CA ASN A 199 2.70 -5.69 16.06
C ASN A 199 2.08 -6.85 15.25
N LYS A 200 2.39 -8.07 15.64
CA LYS A 200 1.71 -9.28 15.13
C LYS A 200 0.31 -9.52 15.72
N SER A 201 -0.19 -8.64 16.59
CA SER A 201 -1.43 -8.91 17.34
C SER A 201 -2.73 -8.74 16.55
N SER A 202 -2.68 -8.23 15.32
CA SER A 202 -3.88 -8.01 14.50
C SER A 202 -3.96 -8.83 13.22
N CYS A 203 -2.97 -9.68 12.96
CA CYS A 203 -2.96 -10.53 11.75
C CYS A 203 -3.28 -11.99 12.09
N VAL A 204 -4.44 -12.24 12.65
CA VAL A 204 -5.06 -13.55 12.55
C VAL A 204 -5.87 -13.57 11.26
N SER A 205 -5.21 -13.70 10.14
CA SER A 205 -5.88 -14.11 8.92
C SER A 205 -5.75 -15.62 8.82
N ASP A 206 -6.88 -16.29 8.84
CA ASP A 206 -7.00 -17.74 8.63
C ASP A 206 -6.22 -18.18 7.39
N ASN A 207 -5.09 -18.81 7.63
CA ASN A 207 -4.32 -19.53 6.62
C ASN A 207 -4.92 -20.91 6.30
N THR A 208 -6.22 -21.11 6.54
CA THR A 208 -6.92 -22.38 6.35
C THR A 208 -7.85 -22.38 5.14
N MET A 209 -7.37 -21.92 3.99
CA MET A 209 -7.95 -22.40 2.73
C MET A 209 -6.82 -22.86 1.82
N ARG A 210 -6.36 -24.08 2.07
CA ARG A 210 -5.70 -24.89 1.04
C ARG A 210 -6.78 -25.24 0.04
N THR A 211 -6.62 -24.83 -1.18
CA THR A 211 -7.36 -25.35 -2.32
C THR A 211 -6.94 -26.80 -2.52
N SER A 212 -7.87 -27.68 -2.35
CA SER A 212 -7.86 -29.00 -3.00
C SER A 212 -8.08 -28.82 -4.48
#